data_aba17e93784d7ccf7d098e1d900d2b8c
#
_entry.id   aba17e93784d7ccf7d098e1d900d2b8c
#
_cell.length_a   1.000
_cell.length_b   1.000
_cell.length_c   1.000
_cell.angle_alpha   90.00
_cell.angle_beta   90.00
_cell.angle_gamma   90.00
#
_symmetry.space_group_name_H-M   'P 1'
#
loop_
_entity.id
_entity.type
_entity.pdbx_description
1 polymer ?
#
loop_
_entity_poly.entity_id
_entity_poly.type
_entity_poly.pdbx_seq_one_letter_code
_entity_poly.pdbx_strand_id
1 'polypeptide(L)'
;MYIPAWSASSVDAYTTCPKKYYHLRVARDVQDFPPSEAVVAGRELHKAFENAVNLHEPLPSSQAHWQGLVDKIKAIPGEKLPEHPFMLDEFHEPCDKRGAWTRGIADLVIKRGKEAIIIDYKTGKRKPSEQLALYAAYAFAYWPEIQKVHTAFIWLKEKKIDRKTYNREDAAGIWQSFLPAVARMRKSYETGDWPARPSGLCRQWCPCEGCCYCGK
;
A
#
# COMPACT_ATOMS: atom_id res chain seq x y z
N MET A 1 20.56 -9.16 12.48
CA MET A 1 19.21 -9.69 12.16
C MET A 1 18.78 -9.08 10.83
N TYR A 2 18.14 -9.87 9.96
CA TYR A 2 17.61 -9.32 8.69
C TYR A 2 16.41 -8.43 8.95
N ILE A 3 16.49 -7.18 8.49
CA ILE A 3 15.37 -6.22 8.56
C ILE A 3 14.68 -6.22 7.19
N PRO A 4 13.43 -6.67 7.10
CA PRO A 4 12.74 -6.72 5.82
C PRO A 4 12.43 -5.31 5.28
N ALA A 5 12.35 -5.18 3.96
CA ALA A 5 11.92 -3.96 3.31
C ALA A 5 10.57 -3.50 3.87
N TRP A 6 10.49 -2.23 4.27
CA TRP A 6 9.26 -1.65 4.77
C TRP A 6 8.31 -1.24 3.64
N SER A 7 7.05 -1.02 3.96
CA SER A 7 6.01 -0.52 3.06
C SER A 7 5.02 0.34 3.85
N ALA A 8 4.18 1.11 3.18
CA ALA A 8 3.13 1.87 3.85
C ALA A 8 2.30 0.99 4.79
N SER A 9 1.89 -0.20 4.34
CA SER A 9 1.10 -1.13 5.16
C SER A 9 1.87 -1.71 6.34
N SER A 10 3.18 -1.96 6.21
CA SER A 10 4.00 -2.47 7.32
C SER A 10 4.24 -1.39 8.37
N VAL A 11 4.46 -0.14 7.95
CA VAL A 11 4.58 1.02 8.84
C VAL A 11 3.26 1.29 9.57
N ASP A 12 2.13 1.23 8.87
CA ASP A 12 0.79 1.40 9.47
C ASP A 12 0.52 0.31 10.52
N ALA A 13 0.80 -0.96 10.19
CA ALA A 13 0.64 -2.07 11.12
C ALA A 13 1.54 -1.95 12.37
N TYR A 14 2.82 -1.59 12.17
CA TYR A 14 3.76 -1.33 13.26
C TYR A 14 3.30 -0.15 14.13
N THR A 15 2.90 0.95 13.50
CA THR A 15 2.43 2.15 14.20
C THR A 15 1.16 1.89 14.99
N THR A 16 0.29 1.02 14.48
CA THR A 16 -0.92 0.58 15.21
C THR A 16 -0.55 -0.15 16.49
N CYS A 17 0.32 -1.17 16.44
CA CYS A 17 0.81 -1.86 17.63
C CYS A 17 2.10 -2.65 17.30
N PRO A 18 3.29 -2.20 17.75
CA PRO A 18 4.53 -2.92 17.52
C PRO A 18 4.49 -4.37 17.99
N LYS A 19 3.90 -4.67 19.15
CA LYS A 19 3.78 -6.03 19.67
C LYS A 19 2.93 -6.93 18.75
N LYS A 20 1.77 -6.45 18.28
CA LYS A 20 0.96 -7.20 17.31
C LYS A 20 1.72 -7.42 16.00
N TYR A 21 2.42 -6.40 15.51
CA TYR A 21 3.26 -6.50 14.31
C TYR A 21 4.34 -7.58 14.48
N TYR A 22 5.02 -7.61 15.62
CA TYR A 22 6.02 -8.63 15.93
C TYR A 22 5.45 -10.04 15.82
N HIS A 23 4.39 -10.34 16.54
CA HIS A 23 3.80 -11.69 16.54
C HIS A 23 3.32 -12.13 15.16
N LEU A 24 2.69 -11.24 14.39
CA LEU A 24 2.14 -11.58 13.08
C LEU A 24 3.17 -11.59 11.95
N ARG A 25 4.24 -10.80 12.02
CA ARG A 25 5.13 -10.53 10.89
C ARG A 25 6.58 -10.94 11.11
N VAL A 26 7.05 -10.90 12.34
CA VAL A 26 8.44 -11.20 12.71
C VAL A 26 8.56 -12.59 13.28
N ALA A 27 7.99 -12.86 14.45
CA ALA A 27 8.00 -14.16 15.10
C ALA A 27 7.09 -15.17 14.37
N ARG A 28 5.97 -14.71 13.82
CA ARG A 28 4.96 -15.54 13.12
C ARG A 28 4.44 -16.68 13.99
N ASP A 29 4.37 -16.45 15.29
CA ASP A 29 3.92 -17.39 16.32
C ASP A 29 2.42 -17.24 16.63
N VAL A 30 1.76 -16.24 16.04
CA VAL A 30 0.31 -16.01 16.09
C VAL A 30 -0.24 -15.94 14.68
N GLN A 31 -1.35 -16.62 14.41
CA GLN A 31 -2.10 -16.48 13.16
C GLN A 31 -3.04 -15.28 13.24
N ASP A 32 -3.09 -14.51 12.15
CA ASP A 32 -4.11 -13.47 12.02
C ASP A 32 -5.50 -14.11 11.81
N PHE A 33 -6.55 -13.37 12.07
CA PHE A 33 -7.90 -13.83 11.75
C PHE A 33 -8.02 -14.16 10.26
N PRO A 34 -8.82 -15.19 9.89
CA PRO A 34 -9.07 -15.49 8.49
C PRO A 34 -9.63 -14.26 7.78
N PRO A 35 -9.26 -14.07 6.49
CA PRO A 35 -9.78 -12.93 5.74
C PRO A 35 -11.31 -13.03 5.65
N SER A 36 -11.98 -11.92 5.94
CA SER A 36 -13.43 -11.83 5.76
C SER A 36 -13.80 -11.98 4.27
N GLU A 37 -15.03 -12.39 3.98
CA GLU A 37 -15.57 -12.45 2.61
C GLU A 37 -15.34 -11.13 1.85
N ALA A 38 -15.48 -9.99 2.51
CA ALA A 38 -15.23 -8.68 1.92
C ALA A 38 -13.76 -8.49 1.49
N VAL A 39 -12.81 -9.05 2.23
CA VAL A 39 -11.38 -9.01 1.87
C VAL A 39 -11.10 -9.93 0.68
N VAL A 40 -11.72 -11.11 0.65
CA VAL A 40 -11.60 -12.05 -0.48
C VAL A 40 -12.18 -11.42 -1.75
N ALA A 41 -13.42 -10.93 -1.69
CA ALA A 41 -14.07 -10.26 -2.82
C ALA A 41 -13.27 -9.01 -3.30
N GLY A 42 -12.63 -8.30 -2.37
CA GLY A 42 -11.75 -7.19 -2.72
C GLY A 42 -10.54 -7.63 -3.56
N ARG A 43 -9.91 -8.74 -3.20
CA ARG A 43 -8.76 -9.28 -3.96
C ARG A 43 -9.19 -9.76 -5.36
N GLU A 44 -10.33 -10.42 -5.46
CA GLU A 44 -10.89 -10.86 -6.74
C GLU A 44 -11.19 -9.66 -7.65
N LEU A 45 -11.71 -8.57 -7.09
CA LEU A 45 -12.00 -7.36 -7.85
C LEU A 45 -10.72 -6.68 -8.36
N HIS A 46 -9.66 -6.59 -7.54
CA HIS A 46 -8.36 -6.07 -7.97
C HIS A 46 -7.81 -6.92 -9.12
N LYS A 47 -7.87 -8.26 -9.00
CA LYS A 47 -7.39 -9.15 -10.06
C LYS A 47 -8.19 -9.01 -11.36
N ALA A 48 -9.51 -8.85 -11.25
CA ALA A 48 -10.35 -8.61 -12.43
C ALA A 48 -10.03 -7.25 -13.11
N PHE A 49 -9.76 -6.20 -12.32
CA PHE A 49 -9.37 -4.91 -12.88
C PHE A 49 -7.98 -4.98 -13.54
N GLU A 50 -7.02 -5.66 -12.92
CA GLU A 50 -5.71 -5.94 -13.50
C GLU A 50 -5.85 -6.62 -14.86
N ASN A 51 -6.60 -7.72 -14.93
CA ASN A 51 -6.85 -8.47 -16.17
C ASN A 51 -7.55 -7.60 -17.23
N ALA A 52 -8.57 -6.85 -16.83
CA ALA A 52 -9.32 -6.00 -17.75
C ALA A 52 -8.44 -4.88 -18.36
N VAL A 53 -7.48 -4.34 -17.60
CA VAL A 53 -6.57 -3.31 -18.09
C VAL A 53 -5.42 -3.93 -18.92
N ASN A 54 -4.83 -5.04 -18.43
CA ASN A 54 -3.64 -5.65 -19.01
C ASN A 54 -3.96 -6.57 -20.20
N LEU A 55 -4.95 -7.46 -20.03
CA LEU A 55 -5.30 -8.49 -21.00
C LEU A 55 -6.52 -8.13 -21.84
N HIS A 56 -7.12 -6.98 -21.59
CA HIS A 56 -8.34 -6.51 -22.25
C HIS A 56 -9.55 -7.44 -22.06
N GLU A 57 -9.51 -8.27 -21.01
CA GLU A 57 -10.62 -9.15 -20.64
C GLU A 57 -11.82 -8.34 -20.12
N PRO A 58 -13.05 -8.75 -20.42
CA PRO A 58 -14.22 -8.13 -19.81
C PRO A 58 -14.27 -8.51 -18.31
N LEU A 59 -14.84 -7.62 -17.50
CA LEU A 59 -15.08 -7.94 -16.10
C LEU A 59 -16.05 -9.12 -15.95
N PRO A 60 -15.89 -9.98 -14.94
CA PRO A 60 -16.86 -11.01 -14.61
C PRO A 60 -18.28 -10.45 -14.41
N SER A 61 -19.31 -11.23 -14.70
CA SER A 61 -20.71 -10.79 -14.63
C SER A 61 -21.10 -10.16 -13.27
N SER A 62 -20.56 -10.71 -12.17
CA SER A 62 -20.78 -10.18 -10.82
C SER A 62 -20.18 -8.78 -10.61
N GLN A 63 -19.23 -8.38 -11.45
CA GLN A 63 -18.48 -7.11 -11.37
C GLN A 63 -18.74 -6.20 -12.58
N ALA A 64 -19.62 -6.62 -13.51
CA ALA A 64 -19.90 -5.91 -14.77
C ALA A 64 -20.36 -4.45 -14.56
N HIS A 65 -20.95 -4.15 -13.41
CA HIS A 65 -21.35 -2.78 -13.07
C HIS A 65 -20.15 -1.79 -12.94
N TRP A 66 -18.90 -2.28 -12.87
CA TRP A 66 -17.69 -1.48 -12.89
C TRP A 66 -17.08 -1.32 -14.29
N GLN A 67 -17.66 -1.98 -15.34
CA GLN A 67 -17.08 -1.94 -16.68
C GLN A 67 -16.87 -0.50 -17.18
N GLY A 68 -17.85 0.37 -16.97
CA GLY A 68 -17.72 1.77 -17.38
C GLY A 68 -16.60 2.56 -16.66
N LEU A 69 -16.21 2.16 -15.45
CA LEU A 69 -15.02 2.72 -14.77
C LEU A 69 -13.74 2.21 -15.44
N VAL A 70 -13.67 0.91 -15.69
CA VAL A 70 -12.50 0.29 -16.36
C VAL A 70 -12.31 0.89 -17.75
N ASP A 71 -13.38 1.07 -18.52
CA ASP A 71 -13.31 1.65 -19.86
C ASP A 71 -12.79 3.10 -19.83
N LYS A 72 -13.23 3.89 -18.87
CA LYS A 72 -12.69 5.25 -18.64
C LYS A 72 -11.20 5.23 -18.31
N ILE A 73 -10.76 4.29 -17.47
CA ILE A 73 -9.35 4.13 -17.10
C ILE A 73 -8.52 3.70 -18.33
N LYS A 74 -9.04 2.75 -19.12
CA LYS A 74 -8.40 2.30 -20.36
C LYS A 74 -8.26 3.43 -21.39
N ALA A 75 -9.21 4.33 -21.45
CA ALA A 75 -9.20 5.48 -22.35
C ALA A 75 -8.18 6.56 -21.95
N ILE A 76 -7.66 6.58 -20.72
CA ILE A 76 -6.60 7.51 -20.31
C ILE A 76 -5.36 7.23 -21.17
N PRO A 77 -4.82 8.22 -21.90
CA PRO A 77 -3.62 8.00 -22.73
C PRO A 77 -2.39 7.76 -21.85
N GLY A 78 -1.49 6.89 -22.32
CA GLY A 78 -0.24 6.56 -21.65
C GLY A 78 0.01 5.05 -21.54
N GLU A 79 1.23 4.70 -21.17
CA GLU A 79 1.64 3.33 -20.85
C GLU A 79 0.99 2.89 -19.54
N LYS A 80 0.28 1.78 -19.54
CA LYS A 80 -0.39 1.23 -18.37
C LYS A 80 0.41 0.10 -17.77
N LEU A 81 0.70 0.21 -16.47
CA LEU A 81 1.48 -0.75 -15.69
C LEU A 81 0.61 -1.22 -14.51
N PRO A 82 -0.24 -2.24 -14.69
CA PRO A 82 -1.03 -2.81 -13.61
C PRO A 82 -0.14 -3.57 -12.62
N GLU A 83 -0.54 -3.59 -11.34
CA GLU A 83 0.18 -4.26 -10.24
C GLU A 83 1.69 -3.96 -10.25
N HIS A 84 2.02 -2.69 -10.52
CA HIS A 84 3.42 -2.30 -10.70
C HIS A 84 4.20 -2.34 -9.38
N PRO A 85 5.25 -3.19 -9.29
CA PRO A 85 6.08 -3.28 -8.09
C PRO A 85 7.10 -2.13 -8.06
N PHE A 86 7.20 -1.49 -6.92
CA PHE A 86 8.28 -0.55 -6.58
C PHE A 86 9.19 -1.19 -5.53
N MET A 87 10.49 -1.16 -5.75
CA MET A 87 11.51 -1.63 -4.80
C MET A 87 12.69 -0.68 -4.87
N LEU A 88 12.98 -0.01 -3.77
CA LEU A 88 14.08 0.95 -3.68
C LEU A 88 15.03 0.55 -2.56
N ASP A 89 16.30 0.76 -2.77
CA ASP A 89 17.33 0.66 -1.74
C ASP A 89 17.30 1.87 -0.79
N GLU A 90 18.26 1.94 0.13
CA GLU A 90 18.36 3.02 1.13
C GLU A 90 18.79 4.38 0.54
N PHE A 91 19.28 4.39 -0.71
CA PHE A 91 19.60 5.59 -1.47
C PHE A 91 18.44 6.05 -2.36
N HIS A 92 17.30 5.37 -2.27
CA HIS A 92 16.11 5.55 -3.11
C HIS A 92 16.34 5.21 -4.58
N GLU A 93 17.30 4.32 -4.88
CA GLU A 93 17.53 3.83 -6.24
C GLU A 93 16.75 2.53 -6.48
N PRO A 94 16.19 2.33 -7.69
CA PRO A 94 15.52 1.09 -8.05
C PRO A 94 16.45 -0.12 -7.88
N CYS A 95 15.96 -1.16 -7.23
CA CYS A 95 16.73 -2.36 -6.95
C CYS A 95 15.88 -3.64 -7.03
N ASP A 96 16.53 -4.78 -6.86
CA ASP A 96 15.83 -6.06 -6.74
C ASP A 96 15.29 -6.29 -5.30
N LYS A 97 14.56 -7.40 -5.12
CA LYS A 97 13.96 -7.76 -3.82
C LYS A 97 14.99 -7.91 -2.69
N ARG A 98 16.25 -8.26 -3.02
CA ARG A 98 17.29 -8.52 -2.02
C ARG A 98 17.90 -7.22 -1.49
N GLY A 99 18.04 -6.23 -2.38
CA GLY A 99 18.55 -4.90 -2.03
C GLY A 99 17.49 -3.95 -1.47
N ALA A 100 16.21 -4.32 -1.53
CA ALA A 100 15.14 -3.42 -1.20
C ALA A 100 15.12 -3.00 0.28
N TRP A 101 15.25 -1.71 0.52
CA TRP A 101 15.00 -1.04 1.81
C TRP A 101 13.51 -0.72 1.98
N THR A 102 12.84 -0.31 0.89
CA THR A 102 11.40 -0.07 0.87
C THR A 102 10.74 -0.67 -0.36
N ARG A 103 9.46 -0.98 -0.26
CA ARG A 103 8.70 -1.58 -1.34
C ARG A 103 7.22 -1.21 -1.32
N GLY A 104 6.60 -1.27 -2.48
CA GLY A 104 5.16 -1.12 -2.66
C GLY A 104 4.70 -1.79 -3.94
N ILE A 105 3.41 -1.99 -4.08
CA ILE A 105 2.76 -2.40 -5.33
C ILE A 105 1.62 -1.43 -5.55
N ALA A 106 1.62 -0.71 -6.67
CA ALA A 106 0.51 0.14 -7.05
C ALA A 106 -0.44 -0.64 -7.96
N ASP A 107 -1.74 -0.61 -7.68
CA ASP A 107 -2.73 -1.34 -8.46
C ASP A 107 -2.68 -0.95 -9.95
N LEU A 108 -2.42 0.31 -10.24
CA LEU A 108 -2.21 0.79 -11.61
C LEU A 108 -1.35 2.05 -11.64
N VAL A 109 -0.32 2.05 -12.49
CA VAL A 109 0.41 3.25 -12.90
C VAL A 109 0.14 3.52 -14.37
N ILE A 110 -0.10 4.77 -14.74
CA ILE A 110 -0.22 5.23 -16.13
C ILE A 110 0.85 6.28 -16.37
N LYS A 111 1.83 5.99 -17.21
CA LYS A 111 2.91 6.92 -17.59
C LYS A 111 2.56 7.66 -18.86
N ARG A 112 2.75 8.98 -18.88
CA ARG A 112 2.57 9.81 -20.07
C ARG A 112 3.53 11.00 -20.07
N GLY A 113 4.54 10.93 -20.89
CA GLY A 113 5.54 11.99 -20.97
C GLY A 113 6.20 12.26 -19.62
N LYS A 114 6.08 13.48 -19.09
CA LYS A 114 6.64 13.90 -17.80
C LYS A 114 5.69 13.75 -16.63
N GLU A 115 4.57 13.07 -16.81
CA GLU A 115 3.56 12.86 -15.78
C GLU A 115 3.27 11.38 -15.59
N ALA A 116 2.87 11.02 -14.38
CA ALA A 116 2.29 9.70 -14.07
C ALA A 116 0.97 9.86 -13.33
N ILE A 117 0.08 8.88 -13.52
CA ILE A 117 -1.16 8.74 -12.74
C ILE A 117 -1.05 7.43 -11.98
N ILE A 118 -1.25 7.44 -10.67
CA ILE A 118 -1.26 6.24 -9.84
C ILE A 118 -2.66 6.08 -9.25
N ILE A 119 -3.24 4.93 -9.50
CA ILE A 119 -4.58 4.59 -9.02
C ILE A 119 -4.45 3.41 -8.07
N ASP A 120 -5.16 3.48 -6.96
CA ASP A 120 -5.30 2.40 -5.98
C ASP A 120 -6.79 2.21 -5.67
N TYR A 121 -7.28 1.00 -5.88
CA TYR A 121 -8.69 0.65 -5.67
C TYR A 121 -8.92 0.24 -4.22
N LYS A 122 -9.97 0.77 -3.61
CA LYS A 122 -10.32 0.48 -2.21
C LYS A 122 -11.75 -0.05 -2.11
N THR A 123 -11.88 -1.25 -1.55
CA THR A 123 -13.17 -1.89 -1.27
C THR A 123 -13.64 -1.69 0.17
N GLY A 124 -12.75 -1.22 1.06
CA GLY A 124 -13.04 -0.90 2.45
C GLY A 124 -13.71 0.46 2.65
N LYS A 125 -13.92 0.85 3.91
CA LYS A 125 -14.36 2.19 4.28
C LYS A 125 -13.26 3.22 4.02
N ARG A 126 -13.64 4.41 3.58
CA ARG A 126 -12.74 5.54 3.36
C ARG A 126 -12.05 5.94 4.66
N LYS A 127 -10.73 6.03 4.63
CA LYS A 127 -9.90 6.47 5.75
C LYS A 127 -8.68 7.24 5.23
N PRO A 128 -8.13 8.16 6.03
CA PRO A 128 -6.87 8.81 5.69
C PRO A 128 -5.75 7.78 5.48
N SER A 129 -4.89 8.00 4.52
CA SER A 129 -3.71 7.16 4.25
C SER A 129 -2.66 7.94 3.48
N GLU A 130 -1.40 7.79 3.89
CA GLU A 130 -0.25 8.38 3.19
C GLU A 130 0.30 7.45 2.08
N GLN A 131 -0.35 6.34 1.80
CA GLN A 131 0.09 5.36 0.79
C GLN A 131 0.29 5.99 -0.59
N LEU A 132 -0.63 6.88 -1.02
CA LEU A 132 -0.51 7.55 -2.31
C LEU A 132 0.66 8.53 -2.37
N ALA A 133 1.01 9.19 -1.26
CA ALA A 133 2.19 10.03 -1.18
C ALA A 133 3.45 9.18 -1.42
N LEU A 134 3.55 8.03 -0.74
CA LEU A 134 4.68 7.12 -0.90
C LEU A 134 4.79 6.60 -2.34
N TYR A 135 3.67 6.27 -2.98
CA TYR A 135 3.67 5.86 -4.39
C TYR A 135 4.15 6.98 -5.33
N ALA A 136 3.81 8.24 -5.04
CA ALA A 136 4.36 9.36 -5.80
C ALA A 136 5.88 9.48 -5.64
N ALA A 137 6.40 9.32 -4.41
CA ALA A 137 7.84 9.31 -4.15
C ALA A 137 8.55 8.15 -4.87
N TYR A 138 7.95 6.96 -4.89
CA TYR A 138 8.46 5.82 -5.67
C TYR A 138 8.53 6.14 -7.17
N ALA A 139 7.46 6.72 -7.74
CA ALA A 139 7.42 7.05 -9.15
C ALA A 139 8.50 8.08 -9.54
N PHE A 140 8.77 9.06 -8.68
CA PHE A 140 9.85 10.02 -8.89
C PHE A 140 11.24 9.36 -8.84
N ALA A 141 11.43 8.36 -7.99
CA ALA A 141 12.68 7.61 -7.92
C ALA A 141 12.86 6.69 -9.14
N TYR A 142 11.80 5.97 -9.54
CA TYR A 142 11.85 5.03 -10.66
C TYR A 142 12.04 5.70 -12.01
N TRP A 143 11.46 6.90 -12.19
CA TRP A 143 11.42 7.60 -13.47
C TRP A 143 11.93 9.03 -13.32
N PRO A 144 13.22 9.27 -13.59
CA PRO A 144 13.82 10.61 -13.47
C PRO A 144 13.15 11.68 -14.34
N GLU A 145 12.52 11.27 -15.45
CA GLU A 145 11.79 12.16 -16.35
C GLU A 145 10.44 12.65 -15.78
N ILE A 146 9.84 11.91 -14.83
CA ILE A 146 8.54 12.28 -14.25
C ILE A 146 8.69 13.48 -13.33
N GLN A 147 7.96 14.55 -13.62
CA GLN A 147 7.96 15.80 -12.84
C GLN A 147 6.70 15.96 -12.00
N LYS A 148 5.61 15.27 -12.40
CA LYS A 148 4.32 15.37 -11.71
C LYS A 148 3.65 14.01 -11.61
N VAL A 149 3.11 13.71 -10.43
CA VAL A 149 2.36 12.48 -10.17
C VAL A 149 0.97 12.82 -9.65
N HIS A 150 -0.05 12.40 -10.40
CA HIS A 150 -1.44 12.45 -9.98
C HIS A 150 -1.81 11.13 -9.31
N THR A 151 -2.34 11.18 -8.12
CA THR A 151 -2.71 9.97 -7.38
C THR A 151 -4.20 9.94 -7.11
N ALA A 152 -4.79 8.76 -7.08
CA ALA A 152 -6.20 8.58 -6.77
C ALA A 152 -6.46 7.32 -5.95
N PHE A 153 -7.17 7.45 -4.83
CA PHE A 153 -7.93 6.35 -4.26
C PHE A 153 -9.31 6.31 -4.90
N ILE A 154 -9.68 5.16 -5.46
CA ILE A 154 -11.03 4.92 -5.94
C ILE A 154 -11.75 4.03 -4.93
N TRP A 155 -12.60 4.64 -4.12
CA TRP A 155 -13.41 4.00 -3.09
C TRP A 155 -14.65 3.38 -3.72
N LEU A 156 -14.53 2.12 -4.14
CA LEU A 156 -15.55 1.44 -4.94
C LEU A 156 -16.89 1.34 -4.21
N LYS A 157 -16.87 0.94 -2.94
CA LYS A 157 -18.10 0.82 -2.14
C LYS A 157 -18.84 2.16 -1.98
N GLU A 158 -18.12 3.25 -1.83
CA GLU A 158 -18.67 4.58 -1.62
C GLU A 158 -18.86 5.37 -2.91
N LYS A 159 -18.37 4.83 -4.04
CA LYS A 159 -18.36 5.49 -5.36
C LYS A 159 -17.72 6.90 -5.30
N LYS A 160 -16.63 7.03 -4.53
CA LYS A 160 -15.90 8.28 -4.33
C LYS A 160 -14.47 8.15 -4.82
N ILE A 161 -13.88 9.29 -5.17
CA ILE A 161 -12.48 9.38 -5.59
C ILE A 161 -11.80 10.46 -4.77
N ASP A 162 -10.73 10.10 -4.08
CA ASP A 162 -9.81 11.05 -3.45
C ASP A 162 -8.60 11.22 -4.36
N ARG A 163 -8.32 12.47 -4.74
CA ARG A 163 -7.22 12.82 -5.63
C ARG A 163 -6.23 13.72 -4.93
N LYS A 164 -4.94 13.50 -5.21
CA LYS A 164 -3.88 14.42 -4.83
C LYS A 164 -2.82 14.47 -5.93
N THR A 165 -2.20 15.61 -6.09
CA THR A 165 -1.12 15.80 -7.06
C THR A 165 0.14 16.14 -6.28
N TYR A 166 1.26 15.56 -6.71
CA TYR A 166 2.59 15.80 -6.17
C TYR A 166 3.51 16.24 -7.31
N ASN A 167 4.38 17.19 -7.02
CA ASN A 167 5.48 17.57 -7.89
C ASN A 167 6.78 16.88 -7.41
N ARG A 168 7.78 16.79 -8.26
CA ARG A 168 9.05 16.15 -7.92
C ARG A 168 9.71 16.76 -6.67
N GLU A 169 9.58 18.05 -6.46
CA GLU A 169 10.06 18.77 -5.29
C GLU A 169 9.45 18.30 -3.96
N ASP A 170 8.25 17.72 -3.99
CA ASP A 170 7.58 17.18 -2.80
C ASP A 170 8.24 15.88 -2.30
N ALA A 171 9.03 15.21 -3.15
CA ALA A 171 9.55 13.86 -2.87
C ALA A 171 10.37 13.81 -1.55
N ALA A 172 11.24 14.79 -1.32
CA ALA A 172 12.04 14.83 -0.10
C ALA A 172 11.17 14.94 1.16
N GLY A 173 10.16 15.82 1.13
CA GLY A 173 9.19 15.96 2.23
C GLY A 173 8.37 14.70 2.48
N ILE A 174 7.99 14.00 1.40
CA ILE A 174 7.28 12.70 1.51
C ILE A 174 8.16 11.69 2.23
N TRP A 175 9.41 11.48 1.79
CA TRP A 175 10.34 10.57 2.46
C TRP A 175 10.50 10.91 3.95
N GLN A 176 10.75 12.18 4.26
CA GLN A 176 10.91 12.66 5.64
C GLN A 176 9.69 12.34 6.52
N SER A 177 8.47 12.33 5.98
CA SER A 177 7.26 12.02 6.75
C SER A 177 7.22 10.55 7.24
N PHE A 178 7.85 9.62 6.51
CA PHE A 178 7.89 8.20 6.89
C PHE A 178 9.07 7.86 7.80
N LEU A 179 10.20 8.57 7.67
CA LEU A 179 11.45 8.23 8.38
C LEU A 179 11.30 8.05 9.89
N PRO A 180 10.55 8.89 10.65
CA PRO A 180 10.41 8.69 12.10
C PRO A 180 9.75 7.36 12.48
N ALA A 181 8.77 6.91 11.72
CA ALA A 181 8.10 5.63 11.96
C ALA A 181 8.98 4.45 11.54
N VAL A 182 9.66 4.57 10.39
CA VAL A 182 10.62 3.58 9.90
C VAL A 182 11.79 3.42 10.88
N ALA A 183 12.35 4.53 11.40
CA ALA A 183 13.43 4.48 12.39
C ALA A 183 13.01 3.76 13.69
N ARG A 184 11.81 4.03 14.20
CA ARG A 184 11.28 3.30 15.37
C ARG A 184 11.10 1.81 15.08
N MET A 185 10.58 1.48 13.90
CA MET A 185 10.41 0.08 13.49
C MET A 185 11.77 -0.63 13.38
N ARG A 186 12.75 0.01 12.75
CA ARG A 186 14.12 -0.51 12.64
C ARG A 186 14.76 -0.72 14.02
N LYS A 187 14.61 0.25 14.94
CA LYS A 187 15.08 0.11 16.32
C LYS A 187 14.49 -1.11 17.02
N SER A 188 13.20 -1.39 16.82
CA SER A 188 12.59 -2.60 17.39
C SER A 188 13.22 -3.89 16.87
N TYR A 189 13.59 -3.96 15.59
CA TYR A 189 14.34 -5.09 15.03
C TYR A 189 15.74 -5.23 15.65
N GLU A 190 16.42 -4.12 15.90
CA GLU A 190 17.78 -4.09 16.43
C GLU A 190 17.84 -4.46 17.92
N THR A 191 16.89 -3.97 18.70
CA THR A 191 16.86 -4.15 20.17
C THR A 191 16.04 -5.35 20.64
N GLY A 192 15.14 -5.88 19.78
CA GLY A 192 14.16 -6.89 20.19
C GLY A 192 13.02 -6.34 21.05
N ASP A 193 12.92 -5.01 21.21
CA ASP A 193 11.85 -4.38 21.99
C ASP A 193 10.64 -4.03 21.11
N TRP A 194 9.51 -4.63 21.42
CA TRP A 194 8.25 -4.51 20.67
C TRP A 194 7.11 -4.10 21.61
N PRO A 195 7.03 -2.83 21.98
CA PRO A 195 6.07 -2.36 22.98
C PRO A 195 4.63 -2.54 22.51
N ALA A 196 3.76 -2.96 23.44
CA ALA A 196 2.33 -2.97 23.18
C ALA A 196 1.80 -1.54 23.12
N ARG A 197 0.86 -1.31 22.20
CA ARG A 197 0.11 -0.04 22.11
C ARG A 197 -1.38 -0.32 22.30
N PRO A 198 -1.90 -0.26 23.54
CA PRO A 198 -3.29 -0.54 23.84
C PRO A 198 -4.25 0.42 23.09
N SER A 199 -5.31 -0.14 22.56
CA SER A 199 -6.38 0.62 21.88
C SER A 199 -7.68 -0.17 21.90
N GLY A 200 -8.79 0.41 21.44
CA GLY A 200 -10.05 -0.31 21.27
C GLY A 200 -9.97 -1.56 20.39
N LEU A 201 -8.93 -1.68 19.58
CA LEU A 201 -8.69 -2.88 18.75
C LEU A 201 -8.26 -4.10 19.58
N CYS A 202 -7.78 -3.91 20.81
CA CYS A 202 -7.39 -5.01 21.70
C CYS A 202 -8.58 -5.88 22.13
N ARG A 203 -9.79 -5.33 22.15
CA ARG A 203 -10.99 -6.04 22.62
C ARG A 203 -11.41 -7.22 21.74
N GLN A 204 -11.44 -7.01 20.41
CA GLN A 204 -12.00 -7.99 19.47
C GLN A 204 -11.15 -8.21 18.22
N TRP A 205 -10.17 -7.33 17.96
CA TRP A 205 -9.43 -7.31 16.68
C TRP A 205 -7.95 -7.64 16.84
N CYS A 206 -7.56 -8.14 18.01
CA CYS A 206 -6.19 -8.55 18.27
C CYS A 206 -6.12 -10.07 18.50
N PRO A 207 -5.41 -10.81 17.65
CA PRO A 207 -5.27 -12.26 17.82
C PRO A 207 -4.17 -12.65 18.81
N CYS A 208 -3.50 -11.69 19.45
CA CYS A 208 -2.37 -11.96 20.36
C CYS A 208 -2.89 -12.26 21.78
N GLU A 209 -3.45 -13.45 22.00
CA GLU A 209 -4.04 -13.87 23.27
C GLU A 209 -3.08 -13.78 24.47
N GLY A 210 -1.79 -14.02 24.27
CA GLY A 210 -0.74 -13.87 25.30
C GLY A 210 -0.41 -12.43 25.67
N CYS A 211 -1.02 -11.42 25.03
CA CYS A 211 -0.83 -10.01 25.38
C CYS A 211 -1.74 -9.61 26.54
N CYS A 212 -1.17 -8.94 27.57
CA CYS A 212 -1.93 -8.51 28.77
C CYS A 212 -3.09 -7.54 28.47
N TYR A 213 -3.15 -6.95 27.28
CA TYR A 213 -4.21 -6.05 26.82
C TYR A 213 -5.24 -6.73 25.90
N CYS A 214 -5.02 -7.98 25.51
CA CYS A 214 -5.95 -8.71 24.64
C CYS A 214 -7.26 -8.97 25.38
N GLY A 215 -8.39 -8.71 24.73
CA GLY A 215 -9.72 -8.88 25.34
C GLY A 215 -10.13 -7.81 26.35
N LYS A 216 -9.34 -6.74 26.53
CA LYS A 216 -9.61 -5.67 27.52
C LYS A 216 -10.00 -4.36 26.85
#